data_3701bb4734bf226caaaf4212bb1c8366
#
_entry.id   3701bb4734bf226caaaf4212bb1c8366
#
_cell.length_a   1.000
_cell.length_b   1.000
_cell.length_c   1.000
_cell.angle_alpha   90.00
_cell.angle_beta   90.00
_cell.angle_gamma   90.00
#
_symmetry.space_group_name_H-M   'P 1'
#
loop_
_entity.id
_entity.type
_entity.pdbx_description
1 polymer ?
#
loop_
_entity_poly.entity_id
_entity_poly.type
_entity_poly.pdbx_seq_one_letter_code
_entity_poly.pdbx_strand_id
1 'polypeptide(L)'
;MGERAKALLVDDRKDNLLALEAILQGLPVTAVAVESGEAALKQLLTDDFAVILLDAHMPNMDGFETASHIKRRERTRHVPILFLTAADRDAQLALRGYAVGAVDYLTKPFDPWVLRAKVSIFVELWGKSQQLKAQAEATRERDAQWERLTETVDEAARVLRAGGEDAATEALALLEKARWGS
;
A
#
# COMPACT_ATOMS: atom_id res chain seq x y z
N MET A 1 7.18 -15.53 0.97
CA MET A 1 7.07 -14.97 -0.40
C MET A 1 6.26 -13.70 -0.27
N GLY A 2 6.88 -12.52 -0.53
CA GLY A 2 6.17 -11.25 -0.41
C GLY A 2 5.00 -11.16 -1.41
N GLU A 3 3.95 -10.45 -1.02
CA GLU A 3 2.80 -10.20 -1.88
C GLU A 3 3.24 -9.46 -3.15
N ARG A 4 2.80 -9.94 -4.32
CA ARG A 4 3.15 -9.33 -5.59
C ARG A 4 2.43 -8.00 -5.74
N ALA A 5 3.12 -6.94 -6.15
CA ALA A 5 2.53 -5.64 -6.40
C ALA A 5 1.34 -5.76 -7.38
N LYS A 6 0.27 -4.99 -7.14
CA LYS A 6 -0.90 -4.94 -8.04
C LYS A 6 -0.98 -3.56 -8.70
N ALA A 7 -1.34 -3.52 -9.98
CA ALA A 7 -1.69 -2.31 -10.71
C ALA A 7 -3.18 -2.35 -11.04
N LEU A 8 -3.92 -1.32 -10.67
CA LEU A 8 -5.34 -1.18 -11.02
C LEU A 8 -5.44 -0.44 -12.35
N LEU A 9 -6.09 -1.06 -13.34
CA LEU A 9 -6.35 -0.52 -14.66
C LEU A 9 -7.83 -0.15 -14.75
N VAL A 10 -8.12 1.12 -15.05
CA VAL A 10 -9.49 1.63 -15.06
C VAL A 10 -9.73 2.34 -16.39
N ASP A 11 -10.57 1.76 -17.25
CA ASP A 11 -10.94 2.30 -18.56
C ASP A 11 -12.27 1.67 -18.96
N ASP A 12 -13.23 2.42 -19.52
CA ASP A 12 -14.54 1.91 -19.91
C ASP A 12 -14.51 1.04 -21.18
N ARG A 13 -13.37 1.00 -21.87
CA ARG A 13 -13.15 0.22 -23.07
C ARG A 13 -12.27 -1.00 -22.82
N LYS A 14 -12.84 -2.17 -23.02
CA LYS A 14 -12.13 -3.47 -22.87
C LYS A 14 -10.87 -3.55 -23.71
N ASP A 15 -10.90 -3.02 -24.93
CA ASP A 15 -9.73 -3.03 -25.83
C ASP A 15 -8.55 -2.26 -25.23
N ASN A 16 -8.82 -1.13 -24.55
CA ASN A 16 -7.81 -0.36 -23.85
C ASN A 16 -7.23 -1.13 -22.67
N LEU A 17 -8.10 -1.80 -21.88
CA LEU A 17 -7.66 -2.63 -20.75
C LEU A 17 -6.78 -3.77 -21.21
N LEU A 18 -7.16 -4.49 -22.26
CA LEU A 18 -6.35 -5.57 -22.86
C LEU A 18 -4.98 -5.05 -23.35
N ALA A 19 -4.95 -3.87 -23.98
CA ALA A 19 -3.71 -3.25 -24.42
C ALA A 19 -2.80 -2.87 -23.23
N LEU A 20 -3.37 -2.34 -22.16
CA LEU A 20 -2.63 -2.00 -20.94
C LEU A 20 -2.08 -3.27 -20.26
N GLU A 21 -2.88 -4.33 -20.15
CA GLU A 21 -2.42 -5.61 -19.62
C GLU A 21 -1.26 -6.17 -20.44
N ALA A 22 -1.35 -6.14 -21.77
CA ALA A 22 -0.29 -6.60 -22.67
C ALA A 22 1.00 -5.78 -22.49
N ILE A 23 0.90 -4.46 -22.34
CA ILE A 23 2.04 -3.57 -22.07
C ILE A 23 2.71 -3.93 -20.74
N LEU A 24 1.95 -4.27 -19.71
CA LEU A 24 2.48 -4.60 -18.39
C LEU A 24 3.00 -6.03 -18.27
N GLN A 25 2.80 -6.89 -19.26
CA GLN A 25 3.36 -8.24 -19.26
C GLN A 25 4.88 -8.23 -19.08
N GLY A 26 5.37 -9.16 -18.23
CA GLY A 26 6.80 -9.27 -17.91
C GLY A 26 7.30 -8.31 -16.82
N LEU A 27 6.48 -7.36 -16.35
CA LEU A 27 6.77 -6.62 -15.12
C LEU A 27 6.39 -7.48 -13.89
N PRO A 28 7.06 -7.25 -12.74
CA PRO A 28 6.75 -7.97 -11.49
C PRO A 28 5.49 -7.39 -10.82
N VAL A 29 4.40 -7.27 -11.58
CA VAL A 29 3.13 -6.69 -11.16
C VAL A 29 1.97 -7.56 -11.64
N THR A 30 0.89 -7.61 -10.87
CA THR A 30 -0.38 -8.22 -11.27
C THR A 30 -1.33 -7.11 -11.70
N ALA A 31 -1.78 -7.14 -12.95
CA ALA A 31 -2.79 -6.21 -13.44
C ALA A 31 -4.19 -6.66 -12.97
N VAL A 32 -4.98 -5.69 -12.50
CA VAL A 32 -6.39 -5.88 -12.16
C VAL A 32 -7.17 -4.85 -12.98
N ALA A 33 -7.96 -5.31 -13.94
CA ALA A 33 -8.71 -4.47 -14.87
C ALA A 33 -10.16 -4.30 -14.42
N VAL A 34 -10.67 -3.08 -14.48
CA VAL A 34 -12.07 -2.72 -14.17
C VAL A 34 -12.59 -1.69 -15.17
N GLU A 35 -13.89 -1.73 -15.47
CA GLU A 35 -14.51 -0.97 -16.55
C GLU A 35 -15.20 0.32 -16.08
N SER A 36 -15.08 0.70 -14.81
CA SER A 36 -15.69 1.96 -14.29
C SER A 36 -15.01 2.48 -13.03
N GLY A 37 -15.25 3.76 -12.73
CA GLY A 37 -14.80 4.38 -11.47
C GLY A 37 -15.39 3.70 -10.25
N GLU A 38 -16.68 3.35 -10.26
CA GLU A 38 -17.33 2.65 -9.16
C GLU A 38 -16.73 1.26 -8.91
N ALA A 39 -16.40 0.54 -9.99
CA ALA A 39 -15.72 -0.77 -9.88
C ALA A 39 -14.32 -0.61 -9.30
N ALA A 40 -13.59 0.43 -9.70
CA ALA A 40 -12.28 0.77 -9.13
C ALA A 40 -12.38 1.07 -7.62
N LEU A 41 -13.35 1.87 -7.22
CA LEU A 41 -13.58 2.19 -5.80
C LEU A 41 -13.93 0.95 -4.96
N LYS A 42 -14.67 -0.02 -5.52
CA LYS A 42 -14.95 -1.30 -4.86
C LYS A 42 -13.70 -2.15 -4.71
N GLN A 43 -12.90 -2.26 -5.77
CA GLN A 43 -11.66 -3.04 -5.74
C GLN A 43 -10.66 -2.51 -4.70
N LEU A 44 -10.58 -1.20 -4.54
CA LEU A 44 -9.74 -0.53 -3.56
C LEU A 44 -10.19 -0.73 -2.09
N LEU A 45 -11.36 -1.31 -1.83
CA LEU A 45 -11.78 -1.69 -0.48
C LEU A 45 -11.16 -2.99 -0.01
N THR A 46 -10.85 -3.90 -0.94
CA THR A 46 -10.38 -5.26 -0.65
C THR A 46 -8.88 -5.43 -0.88
N ASP A 47 -8.32 -4.73 -1.85
CA ASP A 47 -6.94 -4.90 -2.29
C ASP A 47 -6.10 -3.64 -2.11
N ASP A 48 -4.80 -3.83 -1.94
CA ASP A 48 -3.79 -2.77 -1.97
C ASP A 48 -3.10 -2.74 -3.34
N PHE A 49 -2.86 -1.53 -3.85
CA PHE A 49 -2.30 -1.31 -5.17
C PHE A 49 -1.03 -0.46 -5.12
N ALA A 50 -0.07 -0.82 -5.96
CA ALA A 50 1.17 -0.06 -6.14
C ALA A 50 0.97 1.20 -7.01
N VAL A 51 0.02 1.13 -7.97
CA VAL A 51 -0.32 2.21 -8.89
C VAL A 51 -1.72 2.02 -9.47
N ILE A 52 -2.38 3.12 -9.81
CA ILE A 52 -3.66 3.14 -10.54
C ILE A 52 -3.42 3.81 -11.88
N LEU A 53 -3.72 3.11 -12.98
CA LEU A 53 -3.81 3.68 -14.32
C LEU A 53 -5.28 3.99 -14.59
N LEU A 54 -5.60 5.28 -14.76
CA LEU A 54 -6.98 5.75 -14.74
C LEU A 54 -7.29 6.56 -16.01
N ASP A 55 -8.21 6.08 -16.82
CA ASP A 55 -8.71 6.88 -17.93
C ASP A 55 -9.42 8.13 -17.42
N ALA A 56 -9.10 9.27 -18.02
CA ALA A 56 -9.70 10.54 -17.63
C ALA A 56 -11.17 10.66 -18.04
N HIS A 57 -11.57 9.99 -19.14
CA HIS A 57 -12.88 10.12 -19.75
C HIS A 57 -13.64 8.81 -19.74
N MET A 58 -14.50 8.65 -18.74
CA MET A 58 -15.40 7.50 -18.60
C MET A 58 -16.83 7.97 -18.42
N PRO A 59 -17.84 7.17 -18.82
CA PRO A 59 -19.24 7.50 -18.59
C PRO A 59 -19.59 7.40 -17.10
N ASN A 60 -20.63 8.13 -16.68
CA ASN A 60 -21.17 8.21 -15.33
C ASN A 60 -20.22 8.89 -14.33
N MET A 61 -19.17 8.22 -13.90
CA MET A 61 -18.12 8.73 -13.02
C MET A 61 -16.81 8.87 -13.81
N ASP A 62 -16.41 10.11 -14.10
CA ASP A 62 -15.15 10.36 -14.82
C ASP A 62 -13.91 10.03 -13.97
N GLY A 63 -12.72 10.00 -14.62
CA GLY A 63 -11.48 9.69 -13.93
C GLY A 63 -11.13 10.69 -12.83
N PHE A 64 -11.46 11.97 -12.99
CA PHE A 64 -11.15 13.01 -11.99
C PHE A 64 -12.03 12.86 -10.76
N GLU A 65 -13.33 12.57 -10.95
CA GLU A 65 -14.23 12.27 -9.85
C GLU A 65 -13.80 11.00 -9.11
N THR A 66 -13.45 9.95 -9.85
CA THR A 66 -12.90 8.71 -9.30
C THR A 66 -11.63 8.98 -8.47
N ALA A 67 -10.68 9.75 -9.00
CA ALA A 67 -9.46 10.14 -8.29
C ALA A 67 -9.75 10.95 -7.03
N SER A 68 -10.71 11.86 -7.08
CA SER A 68 -11.15 12.65 -5.91
C SER A 68 -11.66 11.73 -4.79
N HIS A 69 -12.48 10.73 -5.12
CA HIS A 69 -12.94 9.74 -4.13
C HIS A 69 -11.79 8.91 -3.56
N ILE A 70 -10.83 8.49 -4.39
CA ILE A 70 -9.65 7.74 -3.94
C ILE A 70 -8.81 8.58 -2.97
N LYS A 71 -8.54 9.83 -3.30
CA LYS A 71 -7.66 10.72 -2.52
C LYS A 71 -8.28 11.21 -1.21
N ARG A 72 -9.60 11.21 -1.07
CA ARG A 72 -10.30 11.56 0.17
C ARG A 72 -10.26 10.46 1.22
N ARG A 73 -10.05 9.20 0.83
CA ARG A 73 -10.03 8.06 1.75
C ARG A 73 -8.63 7.86 2.32
N GLU A 74 -8.50 7.77 3.63
CA GLU A 74 -7.22 7.60 4.32
C GLU A 74 -6.45 6.37 3.82
N ARG A 75 -7.14 5.25 3.62
CA ARG A 75 -6.54 4.00 3.14
C ARG A 75 -5.92 4.12 1.73
N THR A 76 -6.52 4.90 0.83
CA THR A 76 -6.17 4.91 -0.59
C THR A 76 -5.52 6.21 -1.08
N ARG A 77 -5.55 7.29 -0.27
CA ARG A 77 -5.03 8.60 -0.66
C ARG A 77 -3.56 8.62 -1.07
N HIS A 78 -2.78 7.67 -0.55
CA HIS A 78 -1.34 7.56 -0.83
C HIS A 78 -1.04 6.77 -2.11
N VAL A 79 -2.01 6.03 -2.66
CA VAL A 79 -1.80 5.25 -3.90
C VAL A 79 -1.58 6.22 -5.07
N PRO A 80 -0.47 6.09 -5.82
CA PRO A 80 -0.20 6.94 -6.97
C PRO A 80 -1.21 6.69 -8.08
N ILE A 81 -1.70 7.78 -8.69
CA ILE A 81 -2.61 7.75 -9.83
C ILE A 81 -1.87 8.32 -11.04
N LEU A 82 -1.83 7.54 -12.12
CA LEU A 82 -1.35 7.94 -13.43
C LEU A 82 -2.56 8.07 -14.37
N PHE A 83 -2.89 9.29 -14.76
CA PHE A 83 -3.97 9.51 -15.71
C PHE A 83 -3.58 9.15 -17.13
N LEU A 84 -4.50 8.53 -17.84
CA LEU A 84 -4.43 8.29 -19.28
C LEU A 84 -5.46 9.21 -19.94
N THR A 85 -5.03 10.11 -20.82
CA THR A 85 -5.89 11.17 -21.39
C THR A 85 -5.70 11.33 -22.89
N ALA A 86 -6.70 11.86 -23.60
CA ALA A 86 -6.57 12.19 -25.03
C ALA A 86 -5.90 13.56 -25.22
N ALA A 87 -5.12 13.72 -26.28
CA ALA A 87 -4.20 14.84 -26.53
C ALA A 87 -4.83 16.25 -26.61
N ASP A 88 -6.11 16.39 -26.94
CA ASP A 88 -6.67 17.66 -27.42
C ASP A 88 -7.19 18.64 -26.33
N ARG A 89 -7.05 18.36 -25.03
CA ARG A 89 -7.64 19.22 -23.97
C ARG A 89 -6.71 19.50 -22.78
N ASP A 90 -5.41 19.48 -22.95
CA ASP A 90 -4.51 19.03 -21.88
C ASP A 90 -3.95 20.02 -20.87
N ALA A 91 -3.87 21.32 -21.12
CA ALA A 91 -3.33 22.23 -20.10
C ALA A 91 -4.26 22.40 -18.88
N GLN A 92 -5.58 22.40 -19.10
CA GLN A 92 -6.56 22.48 -17.99
C GLN A 92 -6.74 21.14 -17.28
N LEU A 93 -6.62 20.01 -18.01
CA LEU A 93 -6.75 18.67 -17.45
C LEU A 93 -5.53 18.30 -16.59
N ALA A 94 -4.33 18.69 -17.01
CA ALA A 94 -3.13 18.53 -16.21
C ALA A 94 -3.24 19.27 -14.86
N LEU A 95 -3.70 20.53 -14.89
CA LEU A 95 -3.96 21.32 -13.68
C LEU A 95 -5.02 20.67 -12.78
N ARG A 96 -6.10 20.13 -13.34
CA ARG A 96 -7.12 19.39 -12.58
C ARG A 96 -6.57 18.10 -11.97
N GLY A 97 -5.76 17.35 -12.73
CA GLY A 97 -5.11 16.13 -12.26
C GLY A 97 -4.19 16.39 -11.07
N TYR A 98 -3.34 17.39 -11.14
CA TYR A 98 -2.48 17.80 -10.03
C TYR A 98 -3.27 18.32 -8.82
N ALA A 99 -4.36 19.06 -9.05
CA ALA A 99 -5.23 19.56 -8.00
C ALA A 99 -5.93 18.42 -7.21
N VAL A 100 -6.19 17.27 -7.85
CA VAL A 100 -6.77 16.07 -7.20
C VAL A 100 -5.68 15.19 -6.58
N GLY A 101 -4.40 15.55 -6.70
CA GLY A 101 -3.29 14.78 -6.13
C GLY A 101 -2.82 13.61 -7.00
N ALA A 102 -3.05 13.65 -8.33
CA ALA A 102 -2.41 12.72 -9.26
C ALA A 102 -0.90 12.95 -9.29
N VAL A 103 -0.16 11.87 -9.54
CA VAL A 103 1.31 11.93 -9.57
C VAL A 103 1.81 12.29 -10.96
N ASP A 104 1.08 11.86 -12.01
CA ASP A 104 1.50 12.06 -13.40
C ASP A 104 0.35 11.81 -14.38
N TYR A 105 0.57 12.09 -15.67
CA TYR A 105 -0.35 11.80 -16.76
C TYR A 105 0.39 11.29 -17.99
N LEU A 106 -0.31 10.54 -18.86
CA LEU A 106 0.15 10.10 -20.18
C LEU A 106 -0.91 10.38 -21.22
N THR A 107 -0.51 11.06 -22.30
CA THR A 107 -1.39 11.42 -23.41
C THR A 107 -1.49 10.26 -24.41
N LYS A 108 -2.70 9.84 -24.73
CA LYS A 108 -2.98 8.83 -25.77
C LYS A 108 -2.83 9.49 -27.17
N PRO A 109 -2.14 8.86 -28.14
CA PRO A 109 -1.41 7.59 -28.02
C PRO A 109 -0.07 7.79 -27.29
N PHE A 110 0.26 6.90 -26.36
CA PHE A 110 1.51 6.91 -25.61
C PHE A 110 2.44 5.75 -26.03
N ASP A 111 3.74 5.98 -25.83
CA ASP A 111 4.74 4.93 -26.02
C ASP A 111 4.62 3.87 -24.91
N PRO A 112 4.44 2.58 -25.26
CA PRO A 112 4.40 1.48 -24.29
C PRO A 112 5.61 1.43 -23.36
N TRP A 113 6.81 1.78 -23.85
CA TRP A 113 8.02 1.80 -23.04
C TRP A 113 7.98 2.88 -21.95
N VAL A 114 7.40 4.04 -22.26
CA VAL A 114 7.24 5.13 -21.30
C VAL A 114 6.27 4.70 -20.19
N LEU A 115 5.14 4.07 -20.55
CA LEU A 115 4.20 3.55 -19.56
C LEU A 115 4.86 2.49 -18.67
N ARG A 116 5.57 1.52 -19.26
CA ARG A 116 6.31 0.47 -18.52
C ARG A 116 7.30 1.08 -17.54
N ALA A 117 8.09 2.05 -17.99
CA ALA A 117 9.08 2.70 -17.13
C ALA A 117 8.44 3.40 -15.93
N LYS A 118 7.34 4.14 -16.17
CA LYS A 118 6.60 4.80 -15.07
C LYS A 118 6.02 3.79 -14.08
N VAL A 119 5.36 2.73 -14.55
CA VAL A 119 4.80 1.69 -13.68
C VAL A 119 5.89 0.97 -12.89
N SER A 120 7.04 0.67 -13.51
CA SER A 120 8.16 0.01 -12.82
C SER A 120 8.67 0.82 -11.62
N ILE A 121 8.74 2.14 -11.74
CA ILE A 121 9.13 3.03 -10.64
C ILE A 121 8.14 2.90 -9.46
N PHE A 122 6.84 2.93 -9.73
CA PHE A 122 5.83 2.79 -8.68
C PHE A 122 5.84 1.42 -8.03
N VAL A 123 6.04 0.35 -8.80
CA VAL A 123 6.19 -1.01 -8.29
C VAL A 123 7.41 -1.13 -7.38
N GLU A 124 8.54 -0.54 -7.75
CA GLU A 124 9.75 -0.51 -6.92
C GLU A 124 9.53 0.27 -5.61
N LEU A 125 8.93 1.46 -5.69
CA LEU A 125 8.61 2.28 -4.52
C LEU A 125 7.65 1.56 -3.57
N TRP A 126 6.65 0.87 -4.11
CA TRP A 126 5.73 0.06 -3.32
C TRP A 126 6.48 -1.07 -2.60
N GLY A 127 7.36 -1.79 -3.30
CA GLY A 127 8.18 -2.83 -2.70
C GLY A 127 9.04 -2.33 -1.54
N LYS A 128 9.70 -1.18 -1.71
CA LYS A 128 10.47 -0.53 -0.63
C LYS A 128 9.60 -0.11 0.54
N SER A 129 8.41 0.41 0.27
CA SER A 129 7.43 0.78 1.31
C SER A 129 6.98 -0.44 2.11
N GLN A 130 6.71 -1.58 1.47
CA GLN A 130 6.35 -2.82 2.17
C GLN A 130 7.50 -3.35 3.03
N GLN A 131 8.74 -3.28 2.55
CA GLN A 131 9.91 -3.65 3.34
C GLN A 131 10.06 -2.77 4.59
N LEU A 132 9.90 -1.47 4.46
CA LEU A 132 9.95 -0.54 5.59
C LEU A 132 8.84 -0.80 6.61
N LYS A 133 7.62 -1.09 6.16
CA LYS A 133 6.51 -1.46 7.05
C LYS A 133 6.83 -2.73 7.83
N ALA A 134 7.29 -3.78 7.15
CA ALA A 134 7.66 -5.03 7.80
C ALA A 134 8.81 -4.85 8.82
N GLN A 135 9.81 -4.03 8.50
CA GLN A 135 10.89 -3.71 9.44
C GLN A 135 10.38 -2.94 10.67
N ALA A 136 9.49 -1.96 10.46
CA ALA A 136 8.89 -1.20 11.56
C ALA A 136 8.03 -2.07 12.47
N GLU A 137 7.28 -3.01 11.91
CA GLU A 137 6.48 -3.99 12.67
C GLU A 137 7.38 -4.92 13.50
N ALA A 138 8.42 -5.50 12.89
CA ALA A 138 9.37 -6.35 13.58
C ALA A 138 10.11 -5.60 14.72
N THR A 139 10.41 -4.31 14.51
CA THR A 139 11.01 -3.47 15.55
C THR A 139 10.05 -3.25 16.72
N ARG A 140 8.78 -2.91 16.43
CA ARG A 140 7.74 -2.73 17.47
C ARG A 140 7.49 -4.00 18.28
N GLU A 141 7.44 -5.16 17.61
CA GLU A 141 7.27 -6.45 18.29
C GLU A 141 8.44 -6.75 19.24
N ARG A 142 9.67 -6.48 18.76
CA ARG A 142 10.87 -6.66 19.59
C ARG A 142 10.89 -5.71 20.79
N ASP A 143 10.53 -4.45 20.58
CA ASP A 143 10.49 -3.44 21.65
C ASP A 143 9.43 -3.80 22.70
N ALA A 144 8.23 -4.22 22.27
CA ALA A 144 7.19 -4.71 23.16
C ALA A 144 7.61 -5.99 23.94
N GLN A 145 8.39 -6.87 23.31
CA GLN A 145 8.94 -8.04 24.00
C GLN A 145 9.97 -7.62 25.03
N TRP A 146 10.82 -6.66 24.70
CA TRP A 146 11.82 -6.12 25.62
C TRP A 146 11.18 -5.45 26.86
N GLU A 147 10.14 -4.65 26.64
CA GLU A 147 9.37 -4.02 27.75
C GLU A 147 8.79 -5.08 28.68
N ARG A 148 8.14 -6.12 28.15
CA ARG A 148 7.60 -7.23 28.98
C ARG A 148 8.68 -7.95 29.79
N LEU A 149 9.85 -8.20 29.18
CA LEU A 149 10.98 -8.81 29.90
C LEU A 149 11.48 -7.91 31.01
N THR A 150 11.62 -6.61 30.77
CA THR A 150 12.07 -5.64 31.76
C THR A 150 11.11 -5.57 32.93
N GLU A 151 9.79 -5.49 32.67
CA GLU A 151 8.76 -5.52 33.70
C GLU A 151 8.84 -6.78 34.57
N THR A 152 9.04 -7.95 33.93
CA THR A 152 9.17 -9.22 34.66
C THR A 152 10.42 -9.25 35.54
N VAL A 153 11.56 -8.74 35.03
CA VAL A 153 12.80 -8.66 35.81
C VAL A 153 12.63 -7.73 37.01
N ASP A 154 11.99 -6.58 36.79
CA ASP A 154 11.72 -5.61 37.87
C ASP A 154 10.77 -6.19 38.93
N GLU A 155 9.77 -6.98 38.53
CA GLU A 155 8.88 -7.69 39.47
C GLU A 155 9.64 -8.74 40.25
N ALA A 156 10.42 -9.60 39.61
CA ALA A 156 11.25 -10.58 40.26
C ALA A 156 12.23 -9.93 41.25
N ALA A 157 12.82 -8.81 40.88
CA ALA A 157 13.69 -8.05 41.77
C ALA A 157 12.97 -7.42 42.96
N ARG A 158 11.70 -7.02 42.79
CA ARG A 158 10.85 -6.54 43.90
C ARG A 158 10.54 -7.68 44.91
N VAL A 159 10.17 -8.84 44.40
CA VAL A 159 9.92 -10.04 45.22
C VAL A 159 11.16 -10.39 46.03
N LEU A 160 12.33 -10.45 45.41
CA LEU A 160 13.59 -10.75 46.11
C LEU A 160 13.94 -9.72 47.19
N ARG A 161 13.72 -8.43 46.94
CA ARG A 161 14.01 -7.34 47.89
C ARG A 161 13.02 -7.33 49.08
N ALA A 162 11.78 -7.73 48.87
CA ALA A 162 10.79 -7.82 49.93
C ALA A 162 11.15 -8.90 50.96
N GLY A 163 11.91 -9.91 50.55
CA GLY A 163 12.34 -11.01 51.38
C GLY A 163 11.18 -11.96 51.74
N GLY A 164 11.52 -13.14 52.20
CA GLY A 164 10.54 -14.18 52.57
C GLY A 164 11.13 -15.55 52.32
N GLU A 165 10.59 -16.56 53.00
CA GLU A 165 11.09 -17.93 52.94
C GLU A 165 11.01 -18.51 51.51
N ASP A 166 10.04 -18.04 50.69
CA ASP A 166 9.79 -18.50 49.33
C ASP A 166 10.16 -17.44 48.22
N ALA A 167 10.71 -16.30 48.58
CA ALA A 167 10.97 -15.19 47.62
C ALA A 167 11.82 -15.60 46.41
N ALA A 168 12.81 -16.47 46.63
CA ALA A 168 13.66 -16.95 45.53
C ALA A 168 12.89 -17.88 44.58
N THR A 169 12.02 -18.74 45.09
CA THR A 169 11.18 -19.65 44.31
C THR A 169 10.15 -18.86 43.48
N GLU A 170 9.52 -17.86 44.07
CA GLU A 170 8.53 -17.02 43.42
C GLU A 170 9.16 -16.16 42.32
N ALA A 171 10.31 -15.54 42.58
CA ALA A 171 11.06 -14.79 41.59
C ALA A 171 11.50 -15.68 40.42
N LEU A 172 11.95 -16.90 40.65
CA LEU A 172 12.33 -17.85 39.63
C LEU A 172 11.12 -18.24 38.76
N ALA A 173 9.97 -18.51 39.37
CA ALA A 173 8.75 -18.81 38.64
C ALA A 173 8.29 -17.69 37.70
N LEU A 174 8.44 -16.42 38.11
CA LEU A 174 8.17 -15.27 37.28
C LEU A 174 9.08 -15.22 36.05
N LEU A 175 10.38 -15.43 36.23
CA LEU A 175 11.37 -15.42 35.14
C LEU A 175 11.19 -16.61 34.19
N GLU A 176 10.86 -17.79 34.70
CA GLU A 176 10.57 -18.97 33.88
C GLU A 176 9.31 -18.76 33.03
N LYS A 177 8.25 -18.19 33.61
CA LYS A 177 7.02 -17.85 32.87
C LYS A 177 7.31 -16.87 31.73
N ALA A 178 8.18 -15.88 31.92
CA ALA A 178 8.57 -14.94 30.86
C ALA A 178 9.40 -15.61 29.76
N ARG A 179 10.20 -16.64 30.10
CA ARG A 179 11.02 -17.39 29.16
C ARG A 179 10.20 -18.31 28.24
N TRP A 180 9.10 -18.87 28.75
CA TRP A 180 8.28 -19.87 28.04
C TRP A 180 6.88 -19.36 27.66
N GLY A 181 6.52 -18.15 28.06
CA GLY A 181 5.22 -17.54 27.79
C GLY A 181 5.18 -16.90 26.41
N SER A 182 5.01 -17.74 25.38
CA SER A 182 4.60 -17.35 24.04
C SER A 182 3.24 -17.91 23.77
#